data_c09626da12b56fe3bd721633db57ad82
#
_entry.id   c09626da12b56fe3bd721633db57ad82
#
_cell.length_a   1.000
_cell.length_b   1.000
_cell.length_c   1.000
_cell.angle_alpha   90.00
_cell.angle_beta   90.00
_cell.angle_gamma   90.00
#
_symmetry.space_group_name_H-M   'P 1'
#
loop_
_entity.id
_entity.type
_entity.pdbx_description
1 polymer ?
#
loop_
_entity_poly.entity_id
_entity_poly.type
_entity_poly.pdbx_seq_one_letter_code
_entity_poly.pdbx_strand_id
1 'polypeptide(L)'
;MATALTVTRSPAAVLARLPLVGVFARLVGPAALTAAGMIGAGAVATRLLAGAWFGFDLLWVALYVVPMVVFTLDSASRVGVITGRGMFEMIRSDIGAWLAWFIFAPTLLVNVIVNMSQMSAMVEGAYGAFGTLPPVGADRGAGLVVVTVVLTAATAGAAVFGGYKRVEKIMTALLLVILACFIVVAIKGLLDWQTWVALGGGLVPQIPPDIAVVGTGRTRSGFMQVLAIAGQALPPSVLLAYGYLATNSGQRVGDLKAAYWKTVQNLGVIWGLFSVVVIVAGATALHAVYTGSGPTYFGVSHYSQIESIPVAGQVLGPALGFLAPRFFSLGLIAAGFTTLISVSLTMTYFCLDMAGRDWRFTRENRPFQLLFALWIVVPALIAPIWQLPALLKAIIAMIGNLVLAPVAVLLILYFVNRPALGEHRAGAGRNLVLGITALFALGLVVNGIRGLFL
;
A
#
# COMPACT_ATOMS: atom_id res chain seq x y z
N MET A 1 -0.25 -60.09 -11.72
CA MET A 1 -0.03 -58.94 -12.59
C MET A 1 -0.68 -57.73 -11.94
N ALA A 2 0.09 -56.92 -11.24
CA ALA A 2 -0.39 -55.72 -10.53
C ALA A 2 0.05 -54.52 -11.30
N THR A 3 -0.92 -53.78 -11.84
CA THR A 3 -0.71 -52.53 -12.64
C THR A 3 -0.44 -51.40 -11.66
N ALA A 4 0.78 -50.88 -11.67
CA ALA A 4 1.17 -49.69 -10.90
C ALA A 4 0.52 -48.46 -11.50
N LEU A 5 -0.42 -47.84 -10.77
CA LEU A 5 -0.97 -46.52 -11.06
C LEU A 5 0.09 -45.45 -10.77
N THR A 6 0.69 -44.90 -11.82
CA THR A 6 1.51 -43.70 -11.74
C THR A 6 0.65 -42.49 -11.40
N VAL A 7 0.66 -42.09 -10.12
CA VAL A 7 0.03 -40.85 -9.66
C VAL A 7 0.86 -39.66 -10.23
N THR A 8 0.41 -39.07 -11.32
CA THR A 8 0.92 -37.80 -11.82
C THR A 8 0.58 -36.72 -10.79
N ARG A 9 1.60 -36.29 -10.05
CA ARG A 9 1.48 -35.18 -9.09
C ARG A 9 1.16 -33.89 -9.87
N SER A 10 0.09 -33.22 -9.50
CA SER A 10 -0.30 -31.94 -10.10
C SER A 10 0.81 -30.89 -9.93
N PRO A 11 1.01 -29.96 -10.90
CA PRO A 11 1.99 -28.87 -10.80
C PRO A 11 1.85 -28.02 -9.51
N ALA A 12 0.64 -27.92 -8.98
CA ALA A 12 0.36 -27.25 -7.70
C ALA A 12 1.04 -27.91 -6.49
N ALA A 13 1.25 -29.25 -6.52
CA ALA A 13 1.92 -29.95 -5.45
C ALA A 13 3.44 -29.80 -5.46
N VAL A 14 4.03 -29.46 -6.61
CA VAL A 14 5.45 -29.17 -6.75
C VAL A 14 5.76 -27.76 -6.28
N LEU A 15 4.92 -26.77 -6.63
CA LEU A 15 5.04 -25.38 -6.17
C LEU A 15 4.87 -25.23 -4.65
N ALA A 16 4.02 -26.06 -4.03
CA ALA A 16 3.81 -26.05 -2.56
C ALA A 16 5.05 -26.56 -1.76
N ARG A 17 6.04 -27.15 -2.42
CA ARG A 17 7.29 -27.62 -1.78
C ARG A 17 8.44 -26.61 -1.81
N LEU A 18 8.30 -25.51 -2.51
CA LEU A 18 9.26 -24.42 -2.40
C LEU A 18 9.13 -23.78 -1.02
N PRO A 19 10.21 -23.67 -0.22
CA PRO A 19 10.14 -23.20 1.17
C PRO A 19 9.50 -21.80 1.28
N LEU A 20 9.69 -20.94 0.29
CA LEU A 20 9.05 -19.62 0.20
C LEU A 20 7.53 -19.71 0.00
N VAL A 21 7.03 -20.60 -0.87
CA VAL A 21 5.60 -20.75 -1.12
C VAL A 21 4.89 -21.37 0.09
N GLY A 22 5.55 -22.29 0.80
CA GLY A 22 5.03 -22.88 2.05
C GLY A 22 4.93 -21.87 3.20
N VAL A 23 5.83 -20.91 3.28
CA VAL A 23 5.77 -19.79 4.23
C VAL A 23 4.59 -18.90 3.90
N PHE A 24 4.40 -18.52 2.63
CA PHE A 24 3.29 -17.64 2.21
C PHE A 24 1.91 -18.33 2.29
N ALA A 25 1.81 -19.64 2.08
CA ALA A 25 0.54 -20.37 2.24
C ALA A 25 0.03 -20.41 3.69
N ARG A 26 0.89 -20.15 4.68
CA ARG A 26 0.54 -20.03 6.11
C ARG A 26 0.14 -18.60 6.53
N LEU A 27 0.25 -17.64 5.62
CA LEU A 27 0.01 -16.21 5.86
C LEU A 27 -1.45 -15.80 5.62
N VAL A 28 -2.42 -16.66 5.93
CA VAL A 28 -3.85 -16.34 5.78
C VAL A 28 -4.35 -15.61 7.03
N GLY A 29 -5.04 -14.48 6.84
CA GLY A 29 -5.66 -13.75 7.93
C GLY A 29 -5.65 -12.21 7.71
N PRO A 30 -6.19 -11.42 8.65
CA PRO A 30 -6.27 -9.96 8.53
C PRO A 30 -4.93 -9.29 8.25
N ALA A 31 -3.86 -9.75 8.91
CA ALA A 31 -2.51 -9.21 8.71
C ALA A 31 -2.00 -9.42 7.28
N ALA A 32 -2.26 -10.58 6.66
CA ALA A 32 -1.86 -10.86 5.29
C ALA A 32 -2.67 -10.04 4.28
N LEU A 33 -3.99 -9.93 4.48
CA LEU A 33 -4.86 -9.09 3.64
C LEU A 33 -4.45 -7.61 3.73
N THR A 34 -4.15 -7.13 4.94
CA THR A 34 -3.70 -5.76 5.15
C THR A 34 -2.34 -5.52 4.51
N ALA A 35 -1.37 -6.44 4.68
CA ALA A 35 -0.06 -6.32 4.04
C ALA A 35 -0.18 -6.30 2.51
N ALA A 36 -1.00 -7.17 1.91
CA ALA A 36 -1.26 -7.18 0.47
C ALA A 36 -1.95 -5.89 0.02
N GLY A 37 -2.91 -5.36 0.78
CA GLY A 37 -3.56 -4.08 0.50
C GLY A 37 -2.63 -2.88 0.65
N MET A 38 -1.64 -2.95 1.55
CA MET A 38 -0.62 -1.91 1.73
C MET A 38 0.51 -1.98 0.68
N ILE A 39 0.70 -3.11 -0.02
CA ILE A 39 1.63 -3.27 -1.15
C ILE A 39 0.90 -2.90 -2.46
N GLY A 40 0.31 -1.71 -2.51
CA GLY A 40 -0.37 -1.19 -3.69
C GLY A 40 0.52 -0.31 -4.56
N ALA A 41 -0.07 0.24 -5.63
CA ALA A 41 0.63 1.18 -6.50
C ALA A 41 1.19 2.39 -5.73
N GLY A 42 0.50 2.84 -4.66
CA GLY A 42 0.98 3.91 -3.77
C GLY A 42 2.25 3.53 -3.02
N ALA A 43 2.36 2.30 -2.54
CA ALA A 43 3.56 1.81 -1.86
C ALA A 43 4.74 1.68 -2.83
N VAL A 44 4.49 1.15 -4.03
CA VAL A 44 5.52 1.07 -5.08
C VAL A 44 5.95 2.48 -5.47
N ALA A 45 5.01 3.38 -5.78
CA ALA A 45 5.32 4.74 -6.20
C ALA A 45 6.14 5.51 -5.17
N THR A 46 5.71 5.55 -3.92
CA THR A 46 6.39 6.34 -2.88
C THR A 46 7.81 5.87 -2.61
N ARG A 47 8.05 4.57 -2.63
CA ARG A 47 9.37 3.99 -2.34
C ARG A 47 10.29 3.97 -3.55
N LEU A 48 9.75 3.57 -4.70
CA LEU A 48 10.53 3.53 -5.93
C LEU A 48 11.03 4.93 -6.31
N LEU A 49 10.12 5.92 -6.30
CA LEU A 49 10.46 7.29 -6.64
C LEU A 49 11.30 7.95 -5.55
N ALA A 50 11.16 7.57 -4.27
CA ALA A 50 12.11 8.00 -3.24
C ALA A 50 13.54 7.55 -3.57
N GLY A 51 13.73 6.28 -3.92
CA GLY A 51 15.02 5.77 -4.34
C GLY A 51 15.54 6.41 -5.62
N ALA A 52 14.66 6.57 -6.63
CA ALA A 52 15.03 7.15 -7.91
C ALA A 52 15.43 8.63 -7.81
N TRP A 53 14.72 9.43 -7.02
CA TRP A 53 14.98 10.85 -6.87
C TRP A 53 16.06 11.19 -5.85
N PHE A 54 16.02 10.54 -4.68
CA PHE A 54 16.85 10.91 -3.52
C PHE A 54 17.86 9.82 -3.11
N GLY A 55 18.05 8.79 -3.96
CA GLY A 55 18.98 7.71 -3.63
C GLY A 55 18.58 6.98 -2.35
N PHE A 56 19.47 6.92 -1.38
CA PHE A 56 19.24 6.25 -0.10
C PHE A 56 18.74 7.17 1.01
N ASP A 57 18.70 8.49 0.81
CA ASP A 57 18.46 9.50 1.86
C ASP A 57 17.14 9.33 2.61
N LEU A 58 16.16 8.64 2.03
CA LEU A 58 14.83 8.41 2.61
C LEU A 58 14.63 6.98 3.15
N LEU A 59 15.68 6.17 3.20
CA LEU A 59 15.61 4.78 3.70
C LEU A 59 15.19 4.72 5.17
N TRP A 60 15.64 5.68 5.99
CA TRP A 60 15.29 5.76 7.40
C TRP A 60 13.78 5.86 7.64
N VAL A 61 13.05 6.62 6.82
CA VAL A 61 11.59 6.75 6.97
C VAL A 61 10.93 5.37 6.82
N ALA A 62 11.29 4.63 5.77
CA ALA A 62 10.73 3.31 5.50
C ALA A 62 10.99 2.31 6.62
N LEU A 63 12.14 2.41 7.30
CA LEU A 63 12.49 1.53 8.43
C LEU A 63 11.78 1.95 9.72
N TYR A 64 11.77 3.24 10.03
CA TYR A 64 11.26 3.74 11.32
C TYR A 64 9.74 3.64 11.44
N VAL A 65 9.02 3.70 10.30
CA VAL A 65 7.57 3.53 10.31
C VAL A 65 7.12 2.07 10.53
N VAL A 66 8.00 1.08 10.33
CA VAL A 66 7.65 -0.34 10.48
C VAL A 66 7.16 -0.69 11.90
N PRO A 67 7.91 -0.43 12.97
CA PRO A 67 7.42 -0.68 14.32
C PRO A 67 6.16 0.15 14.64
N MET A 68 6.07 1.39 14.14
CA MET A 68 4.89 2.24 14.32
C MET A 68 3.63 1.58 13.76
N VAL A 69 3.69 1.04 12.55
CA VAL A 69 2.60 0.31 11.89
C VAL A 69 2.21 -0.93 12.68
N VAL A 70 3.18 -1.76 13.04
CA VAL A 70 2.94 -3.05 13.73
C VAL A 70 2.21 -2.82 15.05
N PHE A 71 2.72 -1.91 15.90
CA PHE A 71 2.12 -1.67 17.22
C PHE A 71 0.76 -0.97 17.11
N THR A 72 0.57 -0.07 16.15
CA THR A 72 -0.71 0.61 15.96
C THR A 72 -1.78 -0.36 15.47
N LEU A 73 -1.49 -1.20 14.49
CA LEU A 73 -2.45 -2.18 13.96
C LEU A 73 -2.76 -3.28 14.98
N ASP A 74 -1.76 -3.82 15.70
CA ASP A 74 -2.04 -4.77 16.76
C ASP A 74 -2.92 -4.16 17.87
N SER A 75 -2.71 -2.88 18.20
CA SER A 75 -3.55 -2.18 19.18
C SER A 75 -4.99 -2.00 18.67
N ALA A 76 -5.18 -1.64 17.41
CA ALA A 76 -6.50 -1.55 16.79
C ALA A 76 -7.21 -2.92 16.73
N SER A 77 -6.47 -3.99 16.43
CA SER A 77 -6.99 -5.37 16.48
C SER A 77 -7.50 -5.73 17.87
N ARG A 78 -6.72 -5.46 18.92
CA ARG A 78 -7.13 -5.71 20.30
C ARG A 78 -8.42 -4.99 20.66
N VAL A 79 -8.51 -3.70 20.31
CA VAL A 79 -9.73 -2.90 20.54
C VAL A 79 -10.94 -3.56 19.86
N GLY A 80 -10.86 -3.88 18.57
CA GLY A 80 -11.96 -4.48 17.82
C GLY A 80 -12.35 -5.86 18.33
N VAL A 81 -11.37 -6.76 18.58
CA VAL A 81 -11.62 -8.14 19.00
C VAL A 81 -12.24 -8.21 20.42
N ILE A 82 -11.77 -7.38 21.35
CA ILE A 82 -12.24 -7.39 22.75
C ILE A 82 -13.61 -6.74 22.87
N THR A 83 -13.82 -5.60 22.21
CA THR A 83 -15.08 -4.86 22.32
C THR A 83 -16.17 -5.42 21.42
N GLY A 84 -15.81 -6.06 20.30
CA GLY A 84 -16.73 -6.51 19.25
C GLY A 84 -17.46 -5.36 18.55
N ARG A 85 -17.08 -4.09 18.82
CA ARG A 85 -17.72 -2.87 18.35
C ARG A 85 -16.94 -2.25 17.18
N GLY A 86 -17.65 -1.52 16.34
CA GLY A 86 -17.04 -0.71 15.30
C GLY A 86 -16.30 0.50 15.87
N MET A 87 -15.21 0.92 15.21
CA MET A 87 -14.41 2.06 15.68
C MET A 87 -15.23 3.36 15.66
N PHE A 88 -16.03 3.59 14.61
CA PHE A 88 -16.86 4.79 14.51
C PHE A 88 -18.05 4.78 15.47
N GLU A 89 -18.60 3.60 15.78
CA GLU A 89 -19.58 3.46 16.86
C GLU A 89 -18.98 3.90 18.19
N MET A 90 -17.77 3.42 18.52
CA MET A 90 -17.08 3.78 19.76
C MET A 90 -16.75 5.28 19.80
N ILE A 91 -16.27 5.87 18.71
CA ILE A 91 -15.98 7.31 18.66
C ILE A 91 -17.26 8.11 18.90
N ARG A 92 -18.38 7.75 18.25
CA ARG A 92 -19.67 8.46 18.41
C ARG A 92 -20.22 8.37 19.83
N SER A 93 -20.16 7.18 20.43
CA SER A 93 -20.76 6.95 21.75
C SER A 93 -19.89 7.45 22.90
N ASP A 94 -18.56 7.30 22.80
CA ASP A 94 -17.65 7.52 23.92
C ASP A 94 -16.99 8.91 23.89
N ILE A 95 -16.94 9.56 22.73
CA ILE A 95 -16.30 10.88 22.55
C ILE A 95 -17.30 11.90 21.99
N GLY A 96 -17.97 11.56 20.88
CA GLY A 96 -18.96 12.42 20.27
C GLY A 96 -19.04 12.29 18.75
N ALA A 97 -20.24 12.56 18.23
CA ALA A 97 -20.53 12.45 16.79
C ALA A 97 -19.70 13.42 15.94
N TRP A 98 -19.38 14.61 16.45
CA TRP A 98 -18.60 15.61 15.73
C TRP A 98 -17.21 15.09 15.36
N LEU A 99 -16.54 14.39 16.27
CA LEU A 99 -15.21 13.83 16.01
C LEU A 99 -15.28 12.66 15.01
N ALA A 100 -16.34 11.84 15.12
CA ALA A 100 -16.57 10.77 14.16
C ALA A 100 -16.71 11.32 12.74
N TRP A 101 -17.50 12.36 12.51
CA TRP A 101 -17.65 13.02 11.22
C TRP A 101 -16.38 13.74 10.75
N PHE A 102 -15.66 14.39 11.66
CA PHE A 102 -14.40 15.06 11.39
C PHE A 102 -13.34 14.11 10.82
N ILE A 103 -13.33 12.85 11.26
CA ILE A 103 -12.39 11.83 10.77
C ILE A 103 -12.98 11.12 9.55
N PHE A 104 -14.26 10.77 9.58
CA PHE A 104 -14.93 9.99 8.56
C PHE A 104 -14.90 10.67 7.19
N ALA A 105 -15.39 11.92 7.10
CA ALA A 105 -15.55 12.58 5.82
C ALA A 105 -14.21 12.80 5.07
N PRO A 106 -13.14 13.33 5.69
CA PRO A 106 -11.86 13.45 5.00
C PRO A 106 -11.22 12.08 4.69
N THR A 107 -11.40 11.08 5.56
CA THR A 107 -10.91 9.72 5.28
C THR A 107 -11.58 9.14 4.03
N LEU A 108 -12.89 9.31 3.86
CA LEU A 108 -13.58 8.91 2.63
C LEU A 108 -13.02 9.63 1.42
N LEU A 109 -12.87 10.95 1.49
CA LEU A 109 -12.37 11.75 0.37
C LEU A 109 -10.98 11.29 -0.08
N VAL A 110 -10.04 11.13 0.85
CA VAL A 110 -8.70 10.64 0.54
C VAL A 110 -8.74 9.25 -0.08
N ASN A 111 -9.60 8.36 0.41
CA ASN A 111 -9.69 7.00 -0.11
C ASN A 111 -10.38 6.91 -1.48
N VAL A 112 -11.24 7.87 -1.86
CA VAL A 112 -11.67 8.04 -3.26
C VAL A 112 -10.45 8.31 -4.14
N ILE A 113 -9.56 9.24 -3.74
CA ILE A 113 -8.34 9.55 -4.49
C ILE A 113 -7.40 8.33 -4.54
N VAL A 114 -7.27 7.58 -3.43
CA VAL A 114 -6.52 6.32 -3.41
C VAL A 114 -7.07 5.35 -4.46
N ASN A 115 -8.38 5.08 -4.46
CA ASN A 115 -8.99 4.16 -5.41
C ASN A 115 -8.87 4.65 -6.86
N MET A 116 -8.98 5.96 -7.11
CA MET A 116 -8.71 6.55 -8.43
C MET A 116 -7.27 6.29 -8.88
N SER A 117 -6.29 6.45 -7.97
CA SER A 117 -4.89 6.19 -8.27
C SER A 117 -4.60 4.72 -8.57
N GLN A 118 -5.23 3.80 -7.82
CA GLN A 118 -5.10 2.36 -8.06
C GLN A 118 -5.67 1.98 -9.43
N MET A 119 -6.85 2.46 -9.79
CA MET A 119 -7.43 2.21 -11.11
C MET A 119 -6.57 2.81 -12.22
N SER A 120 -6.07 4.04 -12.05
CA SER A 120 -5.14 4.65 -13.01
C SER A 120 -3.88 3.80 -13.19
N ALA A 121 -3.32 3.25 -12.10
CA ALA A 121 -2.16 2.37 -12.17
C ALA A 121 -2.47 1.05 -12.89
N MET A 122 -3.64 0.49 -12.69
CA MET A 122 -4.09 -0.71 -13.42
C MET A 122 -4.25 -0.43 -14.92
N VAL A 123 -4.84 0.70 -15.29
CA VAL A 123 -5.05 1.10 -16.69
C VAL A 123 -3.72 1.39 -17.37
N GLU A 124 -2.86 2.23 -16.78
CA GLU A 124 -1.53 2.51 -17.32
C GLU A 124 -0.68 1.23 -17.36
N GLY A 125 -0.82 0.35 -16.36
CA GLY A 125 -0.19 -0.96 -16.34
C GLY A 125 -0.67 -1.86 -17.48
N ALA A 126 -1.96 -1.87 -17.81
CA ALA A 126 -2.49 -2.63 -18.94
C ALA A 126 -1.88 -2.16 -20.28
N TYR A 127 -1.82 -0.86 -20.49
CA TYR A 127 -1.13 -0.31 -21.67
C TYR A 127 0.36 -0.65 -21.69
N GLY A 128 1.05 -0.51 -20.56
CA GLY A 128 2.48 -0.85 -20.44
C GLY A 128 2.78 -2.32 -20.66
N ALA A 129 1.84 -3.23 -20.32
CA ALA A 129 2.02 -4.67 -20.51
C ALA A 129 1.70 -5.12 -21.94
N PHE A 130 0.64 -4.58 -22.56
CA PHE A 130 0.02 -5.10 -23.79
C PHE A 130 0.05 -4.13 -24.97
N GLY A 131 0.39 -2.86 -24.79
CA GLY A 131 0.38 -1.87 -25.85
C GLY A 131 1.27 -0.66 -25.56
N THR A 132 1.33 0.26 -26.53
CA THR A 132 2.00 1.54 -26.36
C THR A 132 1.13 2.50 -25.57
N LEU A 133 1.69 3.15 -24.54
CA LEU A 133 1.01 4.26 -23.89
C LEU A 133 0.97 5.48 -24.81
N PRO A 134 -0.19 6.15 -24.94
CA PRO A 134 -0.19 7.49 -25.50
C PRO A 134 0.66 8.40 -24.61
N PRO A 135 1.40 9.38 -25.18
CA PRO A 135 2.19 10.31 -24.39
C PRO A 135 1.29 11.04 -23.37
N VAL A 136 1.86 11.38 -22.22
CA VAL A 136 1.17 12.12 -21.18
C VAL A 136 0.68 13.46 -21.77
N GLY A 137 -0.63 13.70 -21.74
CA GLY A 137 -1.24 14.90 -22.33
C GLY A 137 -1.79 14.73 -23.75
N ALA A 138 -1.55 13.61 -24.43
CA ALA A 138 -2.27 13.29 -25.66
C ALA A 138 -3.73 12.97 -25.34
N ASP A 139 -4.62 13.33 -26.30
CA ASP A 139 -6.04 13.06 -26.18
C ASP A 139 -6.29 11.58 -25.86
N ARG A 140 -6.64 11.32 -24.60
CA ARG A 140 -6.85 9.96 -24.10
C ARG A 140 -8.20 9.49 -24.60
N GLY A 141 -8.25 9.08 -25.87
CA GLY A 141 -9.47 8.73 -26.58
C GLY A 141 -10.25 7.57 -25.96
N ALA A 142 -11.29 7.14 -26.68
CA ALA A 142 -12.23 6.07 -26.29
C ALA A 142 -11.57 4.79 -25.74
N GLY A 143 -10.34 4.48 -26.17
CA GLY A 143 -9.58 3.32 -25.70
C GLY A 143 -9.29 3.33 -24.18
N LEU A 144 -8.94 4.48 -23.60
CA LEU A 144 -8.71 4.61 -22.16
C LEU A 144 -9.99 4.32 -21.36
N VAL A 145 -11.11 4.87 -21.82
CA VAL A 145 -12.41 4.66 -21.18
C VAL A 145 -12.81 3.18 -21.24
N VAL A 146 -12.64 2.54 -22.41
CA VAL A 146 -12.95 1.11 -22.58
C VAL A 146 -12.12 0.25 -21.65
N VAL A 147 -10.79 0.44 -21.58
CA VAL A 147 -9.92 -0.32 -20.66
C VAL A 147 -10.32 -0.08 -19.20
N THR A 148 -10.62 1.17 -18.83
CA THR A 148 -11.09 1.49 -17.47
C THR A 148 -12.40 0.76 -17.15
N VAL A 149 -13.38 0.78 -18.03
CA VAL A 149 -14.68 0.10 -17.84
C VAL A 149 -14.47 -1.42 -17.72
N VAL A 150 -13.67 -2.02 -18.59
CA VAL A 150 -13.38 -3.47 -18.56
C VAL A 150 -12.70 -3.86 -17.26
N LEU A 151 -11.66 -3.14 -16.83
CA LEU A 151 -10.96 -3.42 -15.57
C LEU A 151 -11.87 -3.20 -14.36
N THR A 152 -12.71 -2.15 -14.39
CA THR A 152 -13.69 -1.89 -13.33
C THR A 152 -14.69 -3.03 -13.22
N ALA A 153 -15.28 -3.46 -14.34
CA ALA A 153 -16.23 -4.56 -14.39
C ALA A 153 -15.59 -5.88 -13.93
N ALA A 154 -14.37 -6.17 -14.37
CA ALA A 154 -13.62 -7.35 -13.93
C ALA A 154 -13.33 -7.34 -12.44
N THR A 155 -12.90 -6.19 -11.89
CA THR A 155 -12.60 -6.05 -10.45
C THR A 155 -13.87 -6.17 -9.60
N ALA A 156 -14.92 -5.44 -9.96
CA ALA A 156 -16.20 -5.50 -9.25
C ALA A 156 -16.84 -6.89 -9.35
N GLY A 157 -16.79 -7.50 -10.53
CA GLY A 157 -17.28 -8.86 -10.75
C GLY A 157 -16.53 -9.89 -9.89
N ALA A 158 -15.21 -9.84 -9.87
CA ALA A 158 -14.39 -10.71 -9.03
C ALA A 158 -14.69 -10.54 -7.53
N ALA A 159 -14.90 -9.30 -7.09
CA ALA A 159 -15.18 -8.96 -5.70
C ALA A 159 -16.57 -9.44 -5.24
N VAL A 160 -17.61 -9.25 -6.08
CA VAL A 160 -19.01 -9.50 -5.72
C VAL A 160 -19.40 -10.98 -5.94
N PHE A 161 -19.01 -11.57 -7.08
CA PHE A 161 -19.46 -12.94 -7.44
C PHE A 161 -18.57 -14.08 -6.93
N GLY A 162 -17.66 -13.81 -5.99
CA GLY A 162 -16.89 -14.84 -5.28
C GLY A 162 -15.73 -15.46 -6.05
N GLY A 163 -15.38 -14.93 -7.23
CA GLY A 163 -14.15 -15.27 -7.96
C GLY A 163 -12.88 -14.73 -7.28
N TYR A 164 -13.05 -13.87 -6.29
CA TYR A 164 -12.01 -13.14 -5.58
C TYR A 164 -10.85 -14.01 -5.13
N LYS A 165 -11.10 -15.15 -4.46
CA LYS A 165 -10.03 -16.03 -3.95
C LYS A 165 -9.07 -16.57 -5.02
N ARG A 166 -9.56 -16.82 -6.25
CA ARG A 166 -8.70 -17.27 -7.36
C ARG A 166 -7.89 -16.13 -7.92
N VAL A 167 -8.54 -14.99 -8.15
CA VAL A 167 -7.89 -13.77 -8.66
C VAL A 167 -6.87 -13.27 -7.64
N GLU A 168 -7.21 -13.23 -6.35
CA GLU A 168 -6.30 -12.90 -5.26
C GLU A 168 -5.03 -13.77 -5.27
N LYS A 169 -5.15 -15.09 -5.46
CA LYS A 169 -3.99 -15.98 -5.56
C LYS A 169 -3.09 -15.65 -6.74
N ILE A 170 -3.67 -15.37 -7.90
CA ILE A 170 -2.92 -15.00 -9.11
C ILE A 170 -2.21 -13.65 -8.88
N MET A 171 -2.93 -12.66 -8.35
CA MET A 171 -2.36 -11.34 -8.07
C MET A 171 -1.26 -11.39 -7.02
N THR A 172 -1.46 -12.18 -5.97
CA THR A 172 -0.43 -12.42 -4.95
C THR A 172 0.80 -13.09 -5.54
N ALA A 173 0.63 -14.08 -6.42
CA ALA A 173 1.75 -14.72 -7.10
C ALA A 173 2.54 -13.73 -7.97
N LEU A 174 1.84 -12.85 -8.71
CA LEU A 174 2.48 -11.79 -9.50
C LEU A 174 3.25 -10.79 -8.60
N LEU A 175 2.67 -10.38 -7.48
CA LEU A 175 3.34 -9.50 -6.51
C LEU A 175 4.61 -10.15 -5.94
N LEU A 176 4.58 -11.46 -5.68
CA LEU A 176 5.75 -12.19 -5.21
C LEU A 176 6.86 -12.28 -6.27
N VAL A 177 6.48 -12.51 -7.52
CA VAL A 177 7.45 -12.52 -8.64
C VAL A 177 8.13 -11.16 -8.76
N ILE A 178 7.36 -10.07 -8.67
CA ILE A 178 7.91 -8.73 -8.77
C ILE A 178 8.77 -8.38 -7.55
N LEU A 179 8.35 -8.77 -6.35
CA LEU A 179 9.18 -8.62 -5.16
C LEU A 179 10.51 -9.38 -5.32
N ALA A 180 10.48 -10.60 -5.86
CA ALA A 180 11.69 -11.35 -6.15
C ALA A 180 12.59 -10.61 -7.17
N CYS A 181 12.01 -10.00 -8.20
CA CYS A 181 12.76 -9.17 -9.15
C CYS A 181 13.39 -7.94 -8.47
N PHE A 182 12.65 -7.25 -7.61
CA PHE A 182 13.19 -6.13 -6.83
C PHE A 182 14.35 -6.58 -5.91
N ILE A 183 14.21 -7.75 -5.27
CA ILE A 183 15.29 -8.34 -4.45
C ILE A 183 16.53 -8.59 -5.29
N VAL A 184 16.39 -9.16 -6.48
CA VAL A 184 17.53 -9.41 -7.39
C VAL A 184 18.20 -8.09 -7.79
N VAL A 185 17.42 -7.04 -8.10
CA VAL A 185 17.97 -5.71 -8.43
C VAL A 185 18.71 -5.12 -7.24
N ALA A 186 18.08 -5.16 -6.05
CA ALA A 186 18.70 -4.65 -4.84
C ALA A 186 20.01 -5.39 -4.50
N ILE A 187 20.03 -6.73 -4.60
CA ILE A 187 21.26 -7.52 -4.38
C ILE A 187 22.35 -7.12 -5.38
N LYS A 188 22.01 -6.97 -6.68
CA LYS A 188 22.99 -6.54 -7.68
C LYS A 188 23.56 -5.16 -7.38
N GLY A 189 22.71 -4.23 -6.95
CA GLY A 189 23.16 -2.90 -6.53
C GLY A 189 24.03 -2.91 -5.27
N LEU A 190 23.78 -3.85 -4.35
CA LEU A 190 24.55 -4.01 -3.11
C LEU A 190 25.88 -4.76 -3.31
N LEU A 191 26.22 -5.22 -4.50
CA LEU A 191 27.55 -5.79 -4.80
C LEU A 191 28.65 -4.72 -4.85
N ASP A 192 28.30 -3.46 -5.05
CA ASP A 192 29.23 -2.34 -5.00
C ASP A 192 29.40 -1.85 -3.55
N TRP A 193 30.66 -1.74 -3.09
CA TRP A 193 30.99 -1.26 -1.75
C TRP A 193 30.54 0.18 -1.49
N GLN A 194 30.57 1.04 -2.50
CA GLN A 194 30.12 2.44 -2.36
C GLN A 194 28.62 2.51 -2.02
N THR A 195 27.84 1.55 -2.50
CA THR A 195 26.41 1.43 -2.15
C THR A 195 26.19 1.18 -0.67
N TRP A 196 27.06 0.40 -0.01
CA TRP A 196 26.94 0.17 1.45
C TRP A 196 27.23 1.42 2.27
N VAL A 197 28.19 2.24 1.85
CA VAL A 197 28.50 3.51 2.50
C VAL A 197 27.30 4.47 2.36
N ALA A 198 26.74 4.60 1.15
CA ALA A 198 25.56 5.44 0.89
C ALA A 198 24.33 4.95 1.66
N LEU A 199 24.12 3.62 1.73
CA LEU A 199 23.03 3.01 2.50
C LEU A 199 23.17 3.32 3.99
N GLY A 200 24.39 3.30 4.54
CA GLY A 200 24.65 3.68 5.93
C GLY A 200 24.25 5.13 6.24
N GLY A 201 24.52 6.05 5.30
CA GLY A 201 24.06 7.44 5.38
C GLY A 201 22.54 7.57 5.37
N GLY A 202 21.87 6.75 4.55
CA GLY A 202 20.43 6.75 4.43
C GLY A 202 19.65 6.22 5.65
N LEU A 203 20.34 5.64 6.64
CA LEU A 203 19.73 5.23 7.90
C LEU A 203 19.60 6.39 8.90
N VAL A 204 20.32 7.48 8.68
CA VAL A 204 20.29 8.66 9.55
C VAL A 204 19.09 9.53 9.14
N PRO A 205 18.22 9.92 10.10
CA PRO A 205 17.10 10.80 9.80
C PRO A 205 17.56 12.14 9.23
N GLN A 206 17.22 12.39 7.97
CA GLN A 206 17.48 13.64 7.27
C GLN A 206 16.36 13.92 6.27
N ILE A 207 16.16 15.18 5.96
CA ILE A 207 15.26 15.62 4.88
C ILE A 207 16.16 16.07 3.74
N PRO A 208 16.19 15.34 2.61
CA PRO A 208 17.00 15.73 1.48
C PRO A 208 16.52 17.05 0.88
N PRO A 209 17.42 17.84 0.29
CA PRO A 209 17.06 19.08 -0.38
C PRO A 209 16.13 18.82 -1.56
N ASP A 210 15.40 19.84 -1.94
CA ASP A 210 14.54 19.79 -3.12
C ASP A 210 15.40 19.67 -4.38
N ILE A 211 14.99 18.81 -5.31
CA ILE A 211 15.70 18.54 -6.55
C ILE A 211 14.93 19.10 -7.76
N ALA A 212 15.66 19.70 -8.70
CA ALA A 212 15.10 20.15 -9.96
C ALA A 212 14.87 18.96 -10.90
N VAL A 213 13.69 18.90 -11.52
CA VAL A 213 13.39 17.94 -12.59
C VAL A 213 13.93 18.47 -13.89
N VAL A 214 14.95 17.83 -14.43
CA VAL A 214 15.64 18.27 -15.65
C VAL A 214 14.64 18.45 -16.82
N GLY A 215 14.70 19.60 -17.48
CA GLY A 215 13.90 19.90 -18.67
C GLY A 215 12.45 20.30 -18.42
N THR A 216 12.00 20.45 -17.16
CA THR A 216 10.58 20.76 -16.88
C THR A 216 10.35 22.04 -16.06
N GLY A 217 11.38 22.62 -15.46
CA GLY A 217 11.25 23.72 -14.50
C GLY A 217 10.50 23.37 -13.21
N ARG A 218 10.20 22.08 -12.97
CA ARG A 218 9.54 21.59 -11.77
C ARG A 218 10.56 21.13 -10.74
N THR A 219 10.19 21.19 -9.47
CA THR A 219 10.98 20.64 -8.35
C THR A 219 10.27 19.44 -7.72
N ARG A 220 11.04 18.54 -7.12
CA ARG A 220 10.55 17.45 -6.26
C ARG A 220 11.07 17.69 -4.86
N SER A 221 10.14 17.87 -3.93
CA SER A 221 10.49 18.17 -2.55
C SER A 221 10.83 16.90 -1.79
N GLY A 222 12.00 16.86 -1.17
CA GLY A 222 12.40 15.79 -0.28
C GLY A 222 11.44 15.63 0.91
N PHE A 223 10.98 16.75 1.46
CA PHE A 223 10.00 16.74 2.55
C PHE A 223 8.65 16.14 2.12
N MET A 224 8.12 16.52 0.97
CA MET A 224 6.87 15.93 0.46
C MET A 224 7.00 14.43 0.22
N GLN A 225 8.19 13.95 -0.14
CA GLN A 225 8.43 12.52 -0.28
C GLN A 225 8.46 11.79 1.07
N VAL A 226 9.00 12.41 2.13
CA VAL A 226 8.88 11.92 3.52
C VAL A 226 7.40 11.79 3.91
N LEU A 227 6.59 12.85 3.65
CA LEU A 227 5.16 12.81 3.92
C LEU A 227 4.45 11.67 3.17
N ALA A 228 4.81 11.44 1.90
CA ALA A 228 4.23 10.39 1.09
C ALA A 228 4.55 8.98 1.63
N ILE A 229 5.81 8.72 2.03
CA ILE A 229 6.21 7.43 2.61
C ILE A 229 5.51 7.21 3.95
N ALA A 230 5.50 8.21 4.82
CA ALA A 230 4.86 8.14 6.14
C ALA A 230 3.33 7.97 6.02
N GLY A 231 2.69 8.73 5.14
CA GLY A 231 1.25 8.64 4.91
C GLY A 231 0.80 7.32 4.26
N GLN A 232 1.67 6.72 3.44
CA GLN A 232 1.43 5.38 2.92
C GLN A 232 1.58 4.31 4.02
N ALA A 233 2.45 4.52 5.00
CA ALA A 233 2.66 3.61 6.11
C ALA A 233 1.56 3.72 7.17
N LEU A 234 1.03 4.92 7.41
CA LEU A 234 0.06 5.22 8.47
C LEU A 234 -1.29 5.72 7.93
N PRO A 235 -1.92 5.04 6.92
CA PRO A 235 -3.19 5.50 6.39
C PRO A 235 -4.31 5.32 7.44
N PRO A 236 -5.04 6.36 7.80
CA PRO A 236 -6.09 6.32 8.83
C PRO A 236 -7.14 5.25 8.56
N SER A 237 -7.46 5.04 7.30
CA SER A 237 -8.39 4.01 6.86
C SER A 237 -7.94 2.62 7.29
N VAL A 238 -6.68 2.26 7.08
CA VAL A 238 -6.14 0.94 7.47
C VAL A 238 -6.01 0.84 8.99
N LEU A 239 -5.49 1.90 9.64
CA LEU A 239 -5.31 1.92 11.09
C LEU A 239 -6.63 1.69 11.84
N LEU A 240 -7.68 2.42 11.46
CA LEU A 240 -8.99 2.32 12.09
C LEU A 240 -9.77 1.05 11.66
N ALA A 241 -9.56 0.55 10.43
CA ALA A 241 -10.26 -0.61 9.92
C ALA A 241 -9.72 -1.95 10.44
N TYR A 242 -8.50 -1.99 10.95
CA TYR A 242 -7.88 -3.25 11.31
C TYR A 242 -8.64 -4.03 12.39
N GLY A 243 -9.31 -3.30 13.31
CA GLY A 243 -10.22 -3.89 14.30
C GLY A 243 -11.42 -4.62 13.65
N TYR A 244 -12.04 -4.02 12.61
CA TYR A 244 -13.15 -4.64 11.87
C TYR A 244 -12.67 -5.91 11.14
N LEU A 245 -11.51 -5.85 10.49
CA LEU A 245 -10.93 -7.00 9.79
C LEU A 245 -10.63 -8.15 10.76
N ALA A 246 -10.07 -7.85 11.92
CA ALA A 246 -9.77 -8.83 12.96
C ALA A 246 -11.05 -9.51 13.47
N THR A 247 -12.08 -8.72 13.78
CA THR A 247 -13.38 -9.23 14.24
C THR A 247 -14.09 -10.07 13.17
N ASN A 248 -14.13 -9.58 11.92
CA ASN A 248 -14.74 -10.32 10.81
C ASN A 248 -14.03 -11.62 10.45
N SER A 249 -12.74 -11.73 10.73
CA SER A 249 -12.00 -12.98 10.53
C SER A 249 -12.26 -14.03 11.60
N GLY A 250 -13.08 -13.70 12.61
CA GLY A 250 -13.39 -14.59 13.72
C GLY A 250 -12.28 -14.70 14.76
N GLN A 251 -11.34 -13.75 14.82
CA GLN A 251 -10.33 -13.70 15.88
C GLN A 251 -11.00 -13.55 17.25
N ARG A 252 -10.51 -14.31 18.23
CA ARG A 252 -10.97 -14.28 19.61
C ARG A 252 -9.87 -13.73 20.53
N VAL A 253 -10.25 -13.39 21.76
CA VAL A 253 -9.31 -12.85 22.76
C VAL A 253 -8.11 -13.77 22.98
N GLY A 254 -8.33 -15.11 22.99
CA GLY A 254 -7.26 -16.11 23.13
C GLY A 254 -6.25 -16.10 21.96
N ASP A 255 -6.63 -15.56 20.80
CA ASP A 255 -5.78 -15.54 19.60
C ASP A 255 -4.87 -14.30 19.53
N LEU A 256 -5.02 -13.31 20.43
CA LEU A 256 -4.34 -12.00 20.35
C LEU A 256 -2.82 -12.13 20.30
N LYS A 257 -2.22 -13.07 21.04
CA LYS A 257 -0.76 -13.31 20.99
C LYS A 257 -0.32 -13.85 19.62
N ALA A 258 -1.07 -14.81 19.08
CA ALA A 258 -0.78 -15.36 17.75
C ALA A 258 -1.04 -14.31 16.64
N ALA A 259 -2.09 -13.50 16.78
CA ALA A 259 -2.39 -12.39 15.88
C ALA A 259 -1.28 -11.33 15.86
N TYR A 260 -0.73 -10.99 17.02
CA TYR A 260 0.43 -10.08 17.13
C TYR A 260 1.62 -10.60 16.30
N TRP A 261 2.01 -11.88 16.48
CA TRP A 261 3.12 -12.45 15.72
C TRP A 261 2.86 -12.52 14.21
N LYS A 262 1.60 -12.76 13.80
CA LYS A 262 1.21 -12.67 12.38
C LYS A 262 1.33 -11.22 11.88
N THR A 263 0.98 -10.23 12.68
CA THR A 263 1.16 -8.81 12.34
C THR A 263 2.64 -8.46 12.21
N VAL A 264 3.48 -8.90 13.16
CA VAL A 264 4.95 -8.73 13.07
C VAL A 264 5.50 -9.38 11.80
N GLN A 265 5.09 -10.60 11.48
CA GLN A 265 5.57 -11.31 10.30
C GLN A 265 5.15 -10.65 8.99
N ASN A 266 3.86 -10.30 8.85
CA ASN A 266 3.34 -9.77 7.57
C ASN A 266 3.70 -8.30 7.36
N LEU A 267 3.58 -7.48 8.40
CA LEU A 267 3.79 -6.03 8.31
C LEU A 267 5.18 -5.63 8.79
N GLY A 268 5.70 -6.27 9.81
CA GLY A 268 7.06 -6.00 10.27
C GLY A 268 8.10 -6.52 9.28
N VAL A 269 8.03 -7.80 8.92
CA VAL A 269 9.07 -8.44 8.09
C VAL A 269 8.76 -8.29 6.61
N ILE A 270 7.60 -8.76 6.12
CA ILE A 270 7.34 -8.83 4.67
C ILE A 270 7.16 -7.44 4.07
N TRP A 271 6.27 -6.63 4.64
CA TRP A 271 6.04 -5.27 4.15
C TRP A 271 7.23 -4.34 4.44
N GLY A 272 7.91 -4.51 5.58
CA GLY A 272 9.14 -3.79 5.91
C GLY A 272 10.25 -4.10 4.92
N LEU A 273 10.50 -5.38 4.63
CA LEU A 273 11.49 -5.82 3.63
C LEU A 273 11.13 -5.28 2.24
N PHE A 274 9.86 -5.38 1.83
CA PHE A 274 9.39 -4.77 0.59
C PHE A 274 9.73 -3.28 0.52
N SER A 275 9.48 -2.55 1.60
CA SER A 275 9.73 -1.10 1.67
C SER A 275 11.20 -0.74 1.45
N VAL A 276 12.09 -1.47 2.11
CA VAL A 276 13.55 -1.28 1.96
C VAL A 276 14.02 -1.68 0.57
N VAL A 277 13.65 -2.86 0.11
CA VAL A 277 14.10 -3.42 -1.17
C VAL A 277 13.69 -2.55 -2.35
N VAL A 278 12.48 -1.99 -2.34
CA VAL A 278 12.02 -1.12 -3.43
C VAL A 278 12.77 0.21 -3.45
N ILE A 279 13.09 0.82 -2.29
CA ILE A 279 13.93 2.03 -2.22
C ILE A 279 15.34 1.70 -2.75
N VAL A 280 15.95 0.62 -2.27
CA VAL A 280 17.29 0.22 -2.70
C VAL A 280 17.34 -0.05 -4.20
N ALA A 281 16.35 -0.76 -4.75
CA ALA A 281 16.27 -1.00 -6.19
C ALA A 281 16.10 0.31 -6.98
N GLY A 282 15.25 1.23 -6.50
CA GLY A 282 15.09 2.56 -7.10
C GLY A 282 16.39 3.37 -7.07
N ALA A 283 17.08 3.36 -5.93
CA ALA A 283 18.34 4.07 -5.75
C ALA A 283 19.45 3.51 -6.66
N THR A 284 19.57 2.19 -6.76
CA THR A 284 20.67 1.57 -7.51
C THR A 284 20.41 1.51 -9.02
N ALA A 285 19.16 1.33 -9.47
CA ALA A 285 18.85 1.15 -10.87
C ALA A 285 18.36 2.42 -11.57
N LEU A 286 17.72 3.37 -10.86
CA LEU A 286 17.09 4.55 -11.48
C LEU A 286 17.75 5.87 -11.09
N HIS A 287 18.41 5.97 -9.94
CA HIS A 287 18.98 7.24 -9.49
C HIS A 287 20.08 7.76 -10.44
N ALA A 288 20.95 6.88 -10.90
CA ALA A 288 21.98 7.22 -11.86
C ALA A 288 21.40 7.65 -13.21
N VAL A 289 20.32 7.02 -13.66
CA VAL A 289 19.57 7.42 -14.86
C VAL A 289 18.94 8.80 -14.65
N TYR A 290 18.34 9.05 -13.51
CA TYR A 290 17.72 10.32 -13.17
C TYR A 290 18.74 11.48 -13.09
N THR A 291 19.93 11.23 -12.54
CA THR A 291 21.03 12.20 -12.43
C THR A 291 21.83 12.33 -13.74
N GLY A 292 21.56 11.53 -14.76
CA GLY A 292 22.24 11.58 -16.06
C GLY A 292 23.59 10.86 -16.08
N SER A 293 23.94 10.12 -15.03
CA SER A 293 25.25 9.45 -14.88
C SER A 293 25.24 7.97 -15.22
N GLY A 294 24.07 7.37 -15.45
CA GLY A 294 23.93 5.93 -15.65
C GLY A 294 23.39 5.50 -17.02
N PRO A 295 23.52 4.20 -17.34
CA PRO A 295 23.02 3.66 -18.60
C PRO A 295 21.48 3.66 -18.63
N THR A 296 20.90 4.08 -19.75
CA THR A 296 19.48 3.92 -20.04
C THR A 296 19.22 2.55 -20.64
N TYR A 297 18.39 1.73 -20.05
CA TYR A 297 18.11 0.37 -20.51
C TYR A 297 17.23 0.32 -21.76
N PHE A 298 16.47 1.40 -22.07
CA PHE A 298 15.46 1.40 -23.14
C PHE A 298 15.49 2.65 -24.03
N GLY A 299 16.60 3.36 -24.11
CA GLY A 299 16.73 4.53 -24.97
C GLY A 299 15.86 5.73 -24.57
N VAL A 300 15.33 5.74 -23.34
CA VAL A 300 14.54 6.86 -22.84
C VAL A 300 15.47 7.98 -22.43
N SER A 301 15.48 9.04 -23.24
CA SER A 301 16.37 10.20 -23.06
C SER A 301 15.86 11.24 -22.04
N HIS A 302 14.65 11.05 -21.46
CA HIS A 302 14.02 12.10 -20.65
C HIS A 302 13.74 11.65 -19.22
N TYR A 303 14.55 12.12 -18.29
CA TYR A 303 14.45 11.95 -16.84
C TYR A 303 13.12 12.44 -16.26
N SER A 304 12.44 13.38 -16.92
CA SER A 304 11.13 13.92 -16.55
C SER A 304 10.00 12.90 -16.60
N GLN A 305 10.21 11.72 -17.22
CA GLN A 305 9.18 10.70 -17.41
C GLN A 305 9.28 9.52 -16.44
N ILE A 306 10.18 9.57 -15.44
CA ILE A 306 10.35 8.46 -14.47
C ILE A 306 9.07 8.17 -13.67
N GLU A 307 8.12 9.09 -13.68
CA GLU A 307 6.80 8.97 -13.07
C GLU A 307 5.82 8.15 -13.91
N SER A 308 6.16 7.87 -15.17
CA SER A 308 5.37 6.98 -16.02
C SER A 308 5.71 5.52 -15.74
N ILE A 309 4.72 4.64 -15.80
CA ILE A 309 4.88 3.22 -15.46
C ILE A 309 5.93 2.51 -16.32
N PRO A 310 6.00 2.71 -17.67
CA PRO A 310 7.02 2.06 -18.48
C PRO A 310 8.44 2.51 -18.13
N VAL A 311 8.64 3.78 -17.81
CA VAL A 311 9.97 4.31 -17.43
C VAL A 311 10.35 3.84 -16.03
N ALA A 312 9.44 3.91 -15.06
CA ALA A 312 9.63 3.36 -13.72
C ALA A 312 9.93 1.85 -13.76
N GLY A 313 9.34 1.14 -14.72
CA GLY A 313 9.56 -0.28 -14.95
C GLY A 313 11.00 -0.65 -15.31
N GLN A 314 11.81 0.30 -15.79
CA GLN A 314 13.23 0.09 -16.03
C GLN A 314 14.02 -0.28 -14.77
N VAL A 315 13.48 -0.02 -13.58
CA VAL A 315 14.05 -0.49 -12.31
C VAL A 315 14.33 -2.00 -12.31
N LEU A 316 13.50 -2.77 -13.00
CA LEU A 316 13.69 -4.21 -13.13
C LEU A 316 14.65 -4.61 -14.29
N GLY A 317 15.18 -3.63 -15.01
CA GLY A 317 16.12 -3.84 -16.13
C GLY A 317 17.30 -4.74 -15.78
N PRO A 318 18.00 -4.52 -14.64
CA PRO A 318 19.11 -5.38 -14.23
C PRO A 318 18.73 -6.86 -14.01
N ALA A 319 17.45 -7.16 -13.72
CA ALA A 319 16.96 -8.53 -13.50
C ALA A 319 16.34 -9.15 -14.77
N LEU A 320 15.57 -8.38 -15.55
CA LEU A 320 14.68 -8.87 -16.60
C LEU A 320 14.99 -8.31 -18.00
N GLY A 321 15.98 -7.40 -18.14
CA GLY A 321 16.32 -6.79 -19.42
C GLY A 321 15.11 -6.11 -20.07
N PHE A 322 14.86 -6.39 -21.36
CA PHE A 322 13.78 -5.79 -22.14
C PHE A 322 12.36 -6.14 -21.67
N LEU A 323 12.20 -7.19 -20.86
CA LEU A 323 10.90 -7.59 -20.30
C LEU A 323 10.52 -6.76 -19.05
N ALA A 324 11.45 -6.01 -18.48
CA ALA A 324 11.27 -5.28 -17.24
C ALA A 324 10.03 -4.38 -17.20
N PRO A 325 9.75 -3.50 -18.19
CA PRO A 325 8.56 -2.65 -18.16
C PRO A 325 7.24 -3.44 -18.17
N ARG A 326 7.21 -4.56 -18.92
CA ARG A 326 6.01 -5.41 -18.99
C ARG A 326 5.72 -6.10 -17.66
N PHE A 327 6.74 -6.70 -17.04
CA PHE A 327 6.58 -7.36 -15.74
C PHE A 327 6.25 -6.35 -14.62
N PHE A 328 6.89 -5.20 -14.62
CA PHE A 328 6.55 -4.12 -13.70
C PHE A 328 5.10 -3.67 -13.85
N SER A 329 4.63 -3.49 -15.08
CA SER A 329 3.26 -3.11 -15.40
C SER A 329 2.24 -4.16 -14.92
N LEU A 330 2.50 -5.45 -15.14
CA LEU A 330 1.67 -6.54 -14.62
C LEU A 330 1.61 -6.52 -13.08
N GLY A 331 2.73 -6.22 -12.43
CA GLY A 331 2.75 -6.06 -10.98
C GLY A 331 1.97 -4.89 -10.46
N LEU A 332 1.98 -3.78 -11.17
CA LEU A 332 1.16 -2.64 -10.78
C LEU A 332 -0.33 -2.90 -10.98
N ILE A 333 -0.73 -3.69 -12.00
CA ILE A 333 -2.10 -4.17 -12.12
C ILE A 333 -2.47 -5.00 -10.88
N ALA A 334 -1.62 -5.95 -10.49
CA ALA A 334 -1.85 -6.78 -9.32
C ALA A 334 -1.91 -5.96 -8.02
N ALA A 335 -0.98 -5.04 -7.83
CA ALA A 335 -0.92 -4.15 -6.67
C ALA A 335 -2.14 -3.22 -6.60
N GLY A 336 -2.53 -2.62 -7.74
CA GLY A 336 -3.71 -1.78 -7.84
C GLY A 336 -5.00 -2.53 -7.53
N PHE A 337 -5.15 -3.75 -8.07
CA PHE A 337 -6.31 -4.61 -7.83
C PHE A 337 -6.49 -4.95 -6.35
N THR A 338 -5.44 -5.43 -5.68
CA THR A 338 -5.51 -5.82 -4.27
C THR A 338 -5.80 -4.64 -3.35
N THR A 339 -5.19 -3.49 -3.61
CA THR A 339 -5.41 -2.27 -2.82
C THR A 339 -6.79 -1.68 -3.07
N LEU A 340 -7.26 -1.60 -4.31
CA LEU A 340 -8.59 -1.11 -4.65
C LEU A 340 -9.68 -1.88 -3.88
N ILE A 341 -9.58 -3.20 -3.83
CA ILE A 341 -10.51 -4.06 -3.08
C ILE A 341 -10.38 -3.83 -1.58
N SER A 342 -9.16 -3.79 -1.04
CA SER A 342 -8.92 -3.61 0.40
C SER A 342 -9.44 -2.26 0.90
N VAL A 343 -9.20 -1.18 0.16
CA VAL A 343 -9.68 0.17 0.48
C VAL A 343 -11.20 0.25 0.37
N SER A 344 -11.80 -0.33 -0.68
CA SER A 344 -13.24 -0.35 -0.85
C SER A 344 -13.94 -1.13 0.26
N LEU A 345 -13.35 -2.23 0.72
CA LEU A 345 -13.82 -3.01 1.87
C LEU A 345 -13.81 -2.16 3.14
N THR A 346 -12.72 -1.45 3.39
CA THR A 346 -12.56 -0.55 4.54
C THR A 346 -13.61 0.57 4.54
N MET A 347 -13.83 1.21 3.38
CA MET A 347 -14.84 2.27 3.26
C MET A 347 -16.24 1.74 3.51
N THR A 348 -16.51 0.51 3.10
CA THR A 348 -17.80 -0.15 3.34
C THR A 348 -18.04 -0.34 4.84
N TYR A 349 -17.03 -0.81 5.59
CA TYR A 349 -17.13 -0.92 7.05
C TYR A 349 -17.47 0.43 7.68
N PHE A 350 -16.75 1.47 7.32
CA PHE A 350 -16.91 2.80 7.91
C PHE A 350 -18.27 3.39 7.62
N CYS A 351 -18.76 3.30 6.38
CA CYS A 351 -20.06 3.82 6.00
C CYS A 351 -21.21 3.12 6.75
N LEU A 352 -21.16 1.79 6.85
CA LEU A 352 -22.20 1.04 7.55
C LEU A 352 -22.18 1.31 9.05
N ASP A 353 -20.99 1.33 9.67
CA ASP A 353 -20.84 1.65 11.07
C ASP A 353 -21.29 3.09 11.39
N MET A 354 -20.89 4.08 10.57
CA MET A 354 -21.37 5.45 10.72
C MET A 354 -22.89 5.58 10.57
N ALA A 355 -23.51 4.74 9.75
CA ALA A 355 -24.96 4.68 9.60
C ALA A 355 -25.66 3.88 10.71
N GLY A 356 -24.94 3.33 11.69
CA GLY A 356 -25.48 2.46 12.73
C GLY A 356 -26.04 1.14 12.21
N ARG A 357 -25.55 0.67 11.05
CA ARG A 357 -25.97 -0.59 10.43
C ARG A 357 -24.94 -1.68 10.67
N ASP A 358 -25.37 -2.94 10.52
CA ASP A 358 -24.44 -4.09 10.61
C ASP A 358 -23.38 -4.00 9.52
N TRP A 359 -22.13 -3.86 9.94
CA TRP A 359 -20.95 -3.75 9.09
C TRP A 359 -20.28 -5.12 8.83
N ARG A 360 -20.80 -6.21 9.40
CA ARG A 360 -20.20 -7.53 9.21
C ARG A 360 -20.37 -8.01 7.77
N PHE A 361 -19.31 -8.58 7.22
CA PHE A 361 -19.34 -9.16 5.89
C PHE A 361 -20.01 -10.53 5.91
N THR A 362 -21.29 -10.56 5.57
CA THR A 362 -22.07 -11.78 5.39
C THR A 362 -22.72 -11.80 4.00
N ARG A 363 -23.06 -13.00 3.50
CA ARG A 363 -23.71 -13.12 2.17
C ARG A 363 -25.12 -12.50 2.17
N GLU A 364 -25.76 -12.43 3.30
CA GLU A 364 -27.12 -11.91 3.48
C GLU A 364 -27.11 -10.37 3.58
N ASN A 365 -25.98 -9.75 3.90
CA ASN A 365 -25.85 -8.30 4.06
C ASN A 365 -25.78 -7.60 2.69
N ARG A 366 -26.96 -7.45 2.03
CA ARG A 366 -27.06 -6.76 0.74
C ARG A 366 -26.55 -5.31 0.76
N PRO A 367 -26.85 -4.47 1.79
CA PRO A 367 -26.28 -3.13 1.87
C PRO A 367 -24.75 -3.13 1.82
N PHE A 368 -24.11 -4.10 2.46
CA PHE A 368 -22.66 -4.26 2.39
C PHE A 368 -22.19 -4.52 0.96
N GLN A 369 -22.79 -5.47 0.26
CA GLN A 369 -22.38 -5.84 -1.10
C GLN A 369 -22.55 -4.70 -2.10
N LEU A 370 -23.68 -3.98 -2.00
CA LEU A 370 -23.96 -2.83 -2.88
C LEU A 370 -22.97 -1.69 -2.62
N LEU A 371 -22.72 -1.36 -1.36
CA LEU A 371 -21.81 -0.28 -0.99
C LEU A 371 -20.36 -0.62 -1.35
N PHE A 372 -19.97 -1.89 -1.17
CA PHE A 372 -18.65 -2.38 -1.56
C PHE A 372 -18.43 -2.27 -3.09
N ALA A 373 -19.43 -2.70 -3.89
CA ALA A 373 -19.38 -2.53 -5.33
C ALA A 373 -19.30 -1.05 -5.74
N LEU A 374 -20.04 -0.19 -5.07
CA LEU A 374 -20.07 1.25 -5.33
C LEU A 374 -18.70 1.89 -5.07
N TRP A 375 -18.02 1.52 -3.99
CA TRP A 375 -16.66 2.00 -3.68
C TRP A 375 -15.59 1.51 -4.66
N ILE A 376 -15.82 0.40 -5.35
CA ILE A 376 -14.96 -0.05 -6.45
C ILE A 376 -15.29 0.75 -7.72
N VAL A 377 -16.57 0.85 -8.09
CA VAL A 377 -17.01 1.34 -9.40
C VAL A 377 -16.89 2.85 -9.53
N VAL A 378 -17.37 3.62 -8.54
CA VAL A 378 -17.45 5.09 -8.66
C VAL A 378 -16.07 5.74 -8.78
N PRO A 379 -15.10 5.51 -7.87
CA PRO A 379 -13.78 6.10 -8.02
C PRO A 379 -13.06 5.62 -9.28
N ALA A 380 -13.27 4.36 -9.67
CA ALA A 380 -12.63 3.80 -10.86
C ALA A 380 -13.10 4.49 -12.15
N LEU A 381 -14.40 4.74 -12.29
CA LEU A 381 -14.96 5.43 -13.46
C LEU A 381 -14.59 6.92 -13.51
N ILE A 382 -14.33 7.55 -12.36
CA ILE A 382 -13.89 8.94 -12.29
C ILE A 382 -12.37 9.07 -12.55
N ALA A 383 -11.60 8.00 -12.37
CA ALA A 383 -10.14 8.03 -12.48
C ALA A 383 -9.59 8.63 -13.80
N PRO A 384 -10.21 8.42 -14.99
CA PRO A 384 -9.73 9.03 -16.24
C PRO A 384 -9.86 10.55 -16.30
N ILE A 385 -10.73 11.17 -15.50
CA ILE A 385 -10.96 12.63 -15.50
C ILE A 385 -9.72 13.36 -14.99
N TRP A 386 -9.00 12.77 -14.03
CA TRP A 386 -7.80 13.35 -13.48
C TRP A 386 -6.55 12.94 -14.26
N GLN A 387 -6.07 13.79 -15.14
CA GLN A 387 -5.04 13.51 -16.15
C GLN A 387 -3.58 13.57 -15.63
N LEU A 388 -3.30 13.20 -14.38
CA LEU A 388 -1.95 13.04 -13.87
C LEU A 388 -1.44 11.60 -14.07
N PRO A 389 -0.11 11.38 -14.15
CA PRO A 389 0.48 10.05 -14.09
C PRO A 389 0.02 9.27 -12.85
N ALA A 390 -0.21 7.97 -12.99
CA ALA A 390 -0.75 7.15 -11.90
C ALA A 390 0.12 7.17 -10.64
N LEU A 391 1.45 7.14 -10.81
CA LEU A 391 2.38 7.18 -9.68
C LEU A 391 2.32 8.50 -8.91
N LEU A 392 2.13 9.64 -9.61
CA LEU A 392 1.94 10.94 -8.95
C LEU A 392 0.61 11.04 -8.22
N LYS A 393 -0.49 10.55 -8.82
CA LYS A 393 -1.78 10.47 -8.12
C LYS A 393 -1.65 9.67 -6.82
N ALA A 394 -0.90 8.57 -6.87
CA ALA A 394 -0.64 7.74 -5.70
C ALA A 394 0.13 8.51 -4.61
N ILE A 395 1.17 9.26 -4.96
CA ILE A 395 1.92 10.09 -4.00
C ILE A 395 1.01 11.13 -3.34
N ILE A 396 0.20 11.86 -4.11
CA ILE A 396 -0.74 12.85 -3.59
C ILE A 396 -1.73 12.22 -2.60
N ALA A 397 -2.29 11.06 -2.97
CA ALA A 397 -3.19 10.32 -2.10
C ALA A 397 -2.51 9.90 -0.78
N MET A 398 -1.24 9.48 -0.85
CA MET A 398 -0.49 9.06 0.34
C MET A 398 -0.16 10.25 1.25
N ILE A 399 0.18 11.42 0.70
CA ILE A 399 0.34 12.66 1.49
C ILE A 399 -0.99 13.00 2.20
N GLY A 400 -2.13 12.91 1.50
CA GLY A 400 -3.45 13.14 2.08
C GLY A 400 -3.78 12.21 3.26
N ASN A 401 -3.34 10.95 3.22
CA ASN A 401 -3.49 10.01 4.33
C ASN A 401 -2.81 10.50 5.62
N LEU A 402 -1.66 11.16 5.51
CA LEU A 402 -0.90 11.56 6.69
C LEU A 402 -1.63 12.61 7.52
N VAL A 403 -2.46 13.45 6.92
CA VAL A 403 -3.16 14.57 7.62
C VAL A 403 -3.97 14.08 8.83
N LEU A 404 -4.65 12.96 8.69
CA LEU A 404 -5.47 12.38 9.77
C LEU A 404 -4.75 11.28 10.57
N ALA A 405 -3.54 10.88 10.19
CA ALA A 405 -2.81 9.82 10.87
C ALA A 405 -2.59 10.10 12.37
N PRO A 406 -2.20 11.34 12.81
CA PRO A 406 -2.04 11.62 14.23
C PRO A 406 -3.32 11.37 15.02
N VAL A 407 -4.47 11.80 14.47
CA VAL A 407 -5.77 11.64 15.14
C VAL A 407 -6.16 10.16 15.22
N ALA A 408 -5.95 9.39 14.15
CA ALA A 408 -6.23 7.95 14.14
C ALA A 408 -5.38 7.21 15.18
N VAL A 409 -4.09 7.52 15.28
CA VAL A 409 -3.19 6.91 16.26
C VAL A 409 -3.58 7.29 17.69
N LEU A 410 -3.92 8.56 17.95
CA LEU A 410 -4.37 9.03 19.27
C LEU A 410 -5.68 8.35 19.69
N LEU A 411 -6.61 8.12 18.77
CA LEU A 411 -7.83 7.37 19.06
C LEU A 411 -7.53 5.92 19.43
N ILE A 412 -6.65 5.25 18.69
CA ILE A 412 -6.24 3.89 19.00
C ILE A 412 -5.55 3.85 20.37
N LEU A 413 -4.65 4.82 20.66
CA LEU A 413 -4.01 4.98 21.97
C LEU A 413 -5.04 5.18 23.09
N TYR A 414 -6.06 6.01 22.86
CA TYR A 414 -7.14 6.23 23.83
C TYR A 414 -7.92 4.94 24.08
N PHE A 415 -8.42 4.29 23.02
CA PHE A 415 -9.28 3.11 23.17
C PHE A 415 -8.53 1.89 23.72
N VAL A 416 -7.26 1.66 23.35
CA VAL A 416 -6.48 0.52 23.86
C VAL A 416 -6.17 0.61 25.36
N ASN A 417 -6.32 1.78 25.96
CA ASN A 417 -6.15 2.02 27.40
C ASN A 417 -7.45 2.08 28.19
N ARG A 418 -8.62 1.93 27.54
CA ARG A 418 -9.93 1.97 28.21
C ARG A 418 -10.09 0.79 29.19
N PRO A 419 -10.82 1.00 30.33
CA PRO A 419 -11.13 -0.04 31.29
C PRO A 419 -11.75 -1.31 30.68
N ALA A 420 -12.53 -1.15 29.63
CA ALA A 420 -13.18 -2.25 28.92
C ALA A 420 -12.22 -3.32 28.38
N LEU A 421 -10.93 -3.01 28.17
CA LEU A 421 -9.92 -3.97 27.73
C LEU A 421 -9.33 -4.82 28.88
N GLY A 422 -9.63 -4.52 30.13
CA GLY A 422 -9.18 -5.30 31.29
C GLY A 422 -7.66 -5.50 31.31
N GLU A 423 -7.22 -6.75 31.41
CA GLU A 423 -5.81 -7.16 31.41
C GLU A 423 -5.10 -6.99 30.05
N HIS A 424 -5.86 -6.78 28.97
CA HIS A 424 -5.34 -6.62 27.62
C HIS A 424 -5.04 -5.17 27.25
N ARG A 425 -5.09 -4.24 28.20
CA ARG A 425 -4.71 -2.84 28.00
C ARG A 425 -3.25 -2.73 27.52
N ALA A 426 -2.96 -1.60 26.89
CA ALA A 426 -1.60 -1.32 26.46
C ALA A 426 -0.64 -1.19 27.65
N GLY A 427 0.44 -1.95 27.66
CA GLY A 427 1.55 -1.74 28.59
C GLY A 427 2.37 -0.50 28.24
N ALA A 428 3.28 -0.08 29.12
CA ALA A 428 4.11 1.11 28.97
C ALA A 428 4.86 1.18 27.62
N GLY A 429 5.49 0.06 27.19
CA GLY A 429 6.24 0.02 25.92
C GLY A 429 5.33 0.26 24.69
N ARG A 430 4.12 -0.30 24.69
CA ARG A 430 3.15 -0.08 23.61
C ARG A 430 2.67 1.37 23.58
N ASN A 431 2.34 1.94 24.74
CA ASN A 431 1.96 3.33 24.86
C ASN A 431 3.07 4.28 24.40
N LEU A 432 4.33 3.96 24.72
CA LEU A 432 5.49 4.72 24.24
C LEU A 432 5.57 4.73 22.72
N VAL A 433 5.47 3.56 22.06
CA VAL A 433 5.54 3.47 20.58
C VAL A 433 4.36 4.20 19.96
N LEU A 434 3.15 4.05 20.46
CA LEU A 434 1.97 4.77 19.95
C LEU A 434 2.11 6.28 20.14
N GLY A 435 2.64 6.73 21.28
CA GLY A 435 2.93 8.14 21.55
C GLY A 435 3.97 8.70 20.58
N ILE A 436 5.07 7.99 20.37
CA ILE A 436 6.11 8.37 19.38
C ILE A 436 5.49 8.42 17.97
N THR A 437 4.65 7.45 17.61
CA THR A 437 3.97 7.42 16.31
C THR A 437 3.07 8.65 16.12
N ALA A 438 2.29 9.00 17.13
CA ALA A 438 1.42 10.18 17.08
C ALA A 438 2.22 11.48 16.95
N LEU A 439 3.30 11.61 17.73
CA LEU A 439 4.19 12.78 17.68
C LEU A 439 4.94 12.88 16.36
N PHE A 440 5.43 11.77 15.82
CA PHE A 440 6.07 11.72 14.51
C PHE A 440 5.11 12.17 13.40
N ALA A 441 3.91 11.60 13.34
CA ALA A 441 2.91 11.97 12.35
C ALA A 441 2.45 13.44 12.52
N LEU A 442 2.24 13.91 13.76
CA LEU A 442 1.89 15.29 14.04
C LEU A 442 3.00 16.28 13.62
N GLY A 443 4.25 15.96 13.94
CA GLY A 443 5.41 16.77 13.56
C GLY A 443 5.51 16.93 12.04
N LEU A 444 5.29 15.85 11.30
CA LEU A 444 5.26 15.90 9.83
C LEU A 444 4.11 16.77 9.30
N VAL A 445 2.91 16.63 9.85
CA VAL A 445 1.73 17.43 9.45
C VAL A 445 1.97 18.92 9.73
N VAL A 446 2.44 19.27 10.93
CA VAL A 446 2.70 20.66 11.32
C VAL A 446 3.75 21.29 10.41
N ASN A 447 4.85 20.59 10.13
CA ASN A 447 5.88 21.08 9.20
C ASN A 447 5.36 21.21 7.77
N GLY A 448 4.50 20.28 7.32
CA GLY A 448 3.85 20.36 6.02
C GLY A 448 2.96 21.59 5.88
N ILE A 449 2.17 21.88 6.90
CA ILE A 449 1.32 23.08 6.94
C ILE A 449 2.18 24.35 6.95
N ARG A 450 3.24 24.42 7.76
CA ARG A 450 4.16 25.57 7.78
C ARG A 450 4.75 25.84 6.41
N GLY A 451 5.20 24.80 5.69
CA GLY A 451 5.77 24.94 4.35
C GLY A 451 4.78 25.40 3.27
N LEU A 452 3.46 25.40 3.55
CA LEU A 452 2.44 25.97 2.65
C LEU A 452 2.22 27.48 2.87
N PHE A 453 2.62 28.03 4.03
CA PHE A 453 2.40 29.42 4.41
C PHE A 453 3.71 30.25 4.49
N LEU A 454 4.86 29.60 4.36
CA LEU A 454 6.19 30.24 4.30
C LEU A 454 6.82 30.02 2.92
#